data_bce3552950f7895c5e0ec25556c5ed38
#
_entry.id   bce3552950f7895c5e0ec25556c5ed38
#
_cell.length_a   1.000
_cell.length_b   1.000
_cell.length_c   1.000
_cell.angle_alpha   90.00
_cell.angle_beta   90.00
_cell.angle_gamma   90.00
#
_symmetry.space_group_name_H-M   'P 1'
#
loop_
_entity.id
_entity.type
_entity.pdbx_description
1 polymer ?
#
loop_
_entity_poly.entity_id
_entity_poly.type
_entity_poly.pdbx_seq_one_letter_code
_entity_poly.pdbx_strand_id
1 'polypeptide(L)'
;MSATSRGLWTFTADTDLLLRLSASGFDWLAIDAQHGPVDRAALHAIGRALADAATPLVVRVPAVDAAWIGAALDAGAAAVIVPSITGVSDAVRA
;
A
#
# COMPACT_ATOMS: atom_id res chain seq x y z
N MET A 1 3.27 -5.51 22.14
CA MET A 1 3.75 -4.95 20.87
C MET A 1 5.25 -5.20 20.75
N SER A 2 5.68 -5.60 19.60
CA SER A 2 7.10 -5.82 19.36
C SER A 2 7.85 -4.49 19.36
N ALA A 3 9.06 -4.47 19.93
CA ALA A 3 9.94 -3.30 19.86
C ALA A 3 10.42 -3.06 18.43
N THR A 4 10.38 -4.08 17.56
CA THR A 4 10.79 -4.03 16.18
C THR A 4 9.64 -4.41 15.29
N SER A 5 9.43 -3.63 14.26
CA SER A 5 8.40 -3.87 13.26
C SER A 5 9.07 -4.27 11.95
N ARG A 6 8.57 -5.32 11.31
CA ARG A 6 9.11 -5.84 10.05
C ARG A 6 8.06 -5.73 8.98
N GLY A 7 8.33 -4.92 8.00
CA GLY A 7 7.46 -4.76 6.85
C GLY A 7 8.15 -5.20 5.57
N LEU A 8 7.35 -5.35 4.53
CA LEU A 8 7.82 -5.69 3.20
C LEU A 8 7.35 -4.63 2.21
N TRP A 9 8.29 -4.07 1.46
CA TRP A 9 7.99 -3.10 0.41
C TRP A 9 7.90 -3.83 -0.94
N THR A 10 6.79 -3.68 -1.65
CA THR A 10 6.55 -4.39 -2.90
C THR A 10 6.21 -3.46 -4.04
N PHE A 11 6.52 -3.90 -5.25
CA PHE A 11 6.21 -3.20 -6.49
C PHE A 11 5.26 -3.99 -7.39
N THR A 12 4.85 -5.17 -6.95
CA THR A 12 4.07 -6.10 -7.78
C THR A 12 2.59 -5.75 -7.78
N ALA A 13 1.93 -6.05 -8.90
CA ALA A 13 0.47 -6.02 -9.01
C ALA A 13 -0.14 -7.43 -8.91
N ASP A 14 0.65 -8.45 -8.63
CA ASP A 14 0.20 -9.83 -8.52
C ASP A 14 -0.55 -10.05 -7.21
N THR A 15 -1.86 -10.16 -7.30
CA THR A 15 -2.72 -10.28 -6.12
C THR A 15 -2.52 -11.59 -5.38
N ASP A 16 -2.24 -12.69 -6.08
CA ASP A 16 -1.96 -13.98 -5.43
C ASP A 16 -0.68 -13.92 -4.60
N LEU A 17 0.37 -13.33 -5.16
CA LEU A 17 1.63 -13.16 -4.45
C LEU A 17 1.43 -12.27 -3.22
N LEU A 18 0.74 -11.15 -3.38
CA LEU A 18 0.48 -10.23 -2.27
C LEU A 18 -0.33 -10.87 -1.17
N LEU A 19 -1.32 -11.69 -1.52
CA LEU A 19 -2.12 -12.41 -0.53
C LEU A 19 -1.25 -13.39 0.28
N ARG A 20 -0.34 -14.09 -0.38
CA ARG A 20 0.61 -14.99 0.30
C ARG A 20 1.56 -14.22 1.19
N LEU A 21 2.07 -13.09 0.71
CA LEU A 21 2.96 -12.24 1.50
C LEU A 21 2.25 -11.67 2.72
N SER A 22 0.98 -11.33 2.60
CA SER A 22 0.19 -10.81 3.72
C SER A 22 0.03 -11.83 4.84
N ALA A 23 0.14 -13.12 4.52
CA ALA A 23 0.03 -14.22 5.49
C ALA A 23 1.40 -14.69 6.00
N SER A 24 2.50 -14.05 5.63
CA SER A 24 3.86 -14.53 5.88
C SER A 24 4.50 -13.98 7.16
N GLY A 25 3.73 -13.28 7.98
CA GLY A 25 4.22 -12.81 9.29
C GLY A 25 4.83 -11.42 9.29
N PHE A 26 4.68 -10.65 8.22
CA PHE A 26 5.09 -9.25 8.22
C PHE A 26 4.10 -8.40 9.02
N ASP A 27 4.60 -7.36 9.67
CA ASP A 27 3.77 -6.46 10.46
C ASP A 27 3.02 -5.46 9.60
N TRP A 28 3.53 -5.20 8.38
CA TRP A 28 2.87 -4.37 7.39
C TRP A 28 3.37 -4.74 5.99
N LEU A 29 2.60 -4.37 5.00
CA LEU A 29 2.91 -4.63 3.60
C LEU A 29 2.73 -3.33 2.81
N ALA A 30 3.78 -2.87 2.14
CA ALA A 30 3.73 -1.66 1.34
C ALA A 30 3.55 -1.99 -0.13
N ILE A 31 2.64 -1.26 -0.76
CA ILE A 31 2.37 -1.32 -2.20
C ILE A 31 2.88 -0.02 -2.80
N ASP A 32 3.87 -0.10 -3.67
CA ASP A 32 4.44 1.07 -4.33
C ASP A 32 3.73 1.28 -5.67
N ALA A 33 2.90 2.32 -5.75
CA ALA A 33 2.22 2.70 -6.97
C ALA A 33 2.94 3.82 -7.73
N GLN A 34 4.06 4.31 -7.19
CA GLN A 34 4.85 5.35 -7.86
C GLN A 34 5.80 4.74 -8.89
N HIS A 35 6.39 3.59 -8.59
CA HIS A 35 7.32 2.89 -9.48
C HIS A 35 6.83 1.47 -9.69
N GLY A 36 6.66 1.06 -10.95
CA GLY A 36 6.23 -0.28 -11.27
C GLY A 36 4.83 -0.35 -11.85
N PRO A 37 4.24 -1.54 -11.90
CA PRO A 37 3.02 -1.79 -12.67
C PRO A 37 1.71 -1.44 -11.96
N VAL A 38 1.74 -0.96 -10.73
CA VAL A 38 0.50 -0.74 -9.97
C VAL A 38 -0.15 0.57 -10.38
N ASP A 39 -1.18 0.49 -11.19
CA ASP A 39 -2.07 1.60 -11.50
C ASP A 39 -3.30 1.58 -10.56
N ARG A 40 -4.24 2.50 -10.76
CA ARG A 40 -5.42 2.57 -9.87
C ARG A 40 -6.30 1.34 -9.99
N ALA A 41 -6.43 0.76 -11.19
CA ALA A 41 -7.19 -0.47 -11.37
C ALA A 41 -6.53 -1.65 -10.64
N ALA A 42 -5.21 -1.76 -10.74
CA ALA A 42 -4.46 -2.78 -10.02
C ALA A 42 -4.60 -2.59 -8.50
N LEU A 43 -4.53 -1.36 -8.03
CA LEU A 43 -4.70 -1.05 -6.61
C LEU A 43 -6.08 -1.45 -6.10
N HIS A 44 -7.12 -1.21 -6.90
CA HIS A 44 -8.47 -1.66 -6.57
C HIS A 44 -8.54 -3.19 -6.45
N ALA A 45 -7.95 -3.91 -7.40
CA ALA A 45 -7.91 -5.37 -7.36
C ALA A 45 -7.13 -5.89 -6.15
N ILE A 46 -6.02 -5.24 -5.79
CA ILE A 46 -5.23 -5.58 -4.59
C ILE A 46 -6.09 -5.39 -3.34
N GLY A 47 -6.80 -4.28 -3.24
CA GLY A 47 -7.66 -3.99 -2.09
C GLY A 47 -8.75 -5.05 -1.92
N ARG A 48 -9.34 -5.50 -3.01
CA ARG A 48 -10.34 -6.58 -2.97
C ARG A 48 -9.73 -7.91 -2.56
N ALA A 49 -8.57 -8.24 -3.10
CA ALA A 49 -7.89 -9.50 -2.80
C ALA A 49 -7.47 -9.59 -1.34
N LEU A 50 -7.08 -8.47 -0.73
CA LEU A 50 -6.58 -8.41 0.64
C LEU A 50 -7.61 -7.87 1.64
N ALA A 51 -8.88 -7.79 1.27
CA ALA A 51 -9.91 -7.19 2.12
C ALA A 51 -10.02 -7.87 3.49
N ASP A 52 -9.83 -9.19 3.54
CA ASP A 52 -9.91 -9.96 4.79
C ASP A 52 -8.56 -10.23 5.42
N ALA A 53 -7.47 -9.74 4.86
CA ALA A 53 -6.14 -9.94 5.41
C ALA A 53 -5.95 -9.05 6.65
N ALA A 54 -5.31 -9.61 7.68
CA ALA A 54 -5.05 -8.88 8.91
C ALA A 54 -3.87 -7.92 8.81
N THR A 55 -2.97 -8.14 7.86
CA THR A 55 -1.76 -7.34 7.70
C THR A 55 -2.11 -5.94 7.15
N PRO A 56 -1.74 -4.86 7.87
CA PRO A 56 -2.00 -3.51 7.40
C PRO A 56 -1.31 -3.21 6.08
N LEU A 57 -1.98 -2.49 5.19
CA LEU A 57 -1.42 -2.01 3.94
C LEU A 57 -0.94 -0.57 4.07
N VAL A 58 0.23 -0.31 3.49
CA VAL A 58 0.74 1.03 3.26
C VAL A 58 0.83 1.22 1.75
N VAL A 59 0.29 2.31 1.24
CA VAL A 59 0.31 2.57 -0.21
C VAL A 59 1.08 3.84 -0.49
N ARG A 60 2.08 3.75 -1.37
CA ARG A 60 2.79 4.93 -1.87
C ARG A 60 2.19 5.31 -3.22
N VAL A 61 1.59 6.50 -3.28
CA VAL A 61 0.94 7.01 -4.48
C VAL A 61 1.91 7.85 -5.32
N PRO A 62 1.71 7.94 -6.66
CA PRO A 62 2.66 8.64 -7.53
C PRO A 62 2.56 10.16 -7.49
N ALA A 63 1.46 10.69 -6.95
CA ALA A 63 1.22 12.13 -6.96
C ALA A 63 0.34 12.54 -5.78
N VAL A 64 0.42 13.81 -5.40
CA VAL A 64 -0.50 14.42 -4.45
C VAL A 64 -1.80 14.71 -5.21
N ASP A 65 -2.66 13.71 -5.26
CA ASP A 65 -3.83 13.66 -6.13
C ASP A 65 -4.95 12.99 -5.38
N ALA A 66 -6.10 13.68 -5.30
CA ALA A 66 -7.24 13.18 -4.56
C ALA A 66 -7.74 11.82 -5.09
N ALA A 67 -7.67 11.60 -6.40
CA ALA A 67 -8.08 10.32 -6.98
C ALA A 67 -7.19 9.17 -6.52
N TRP A 68 -5.87 9.38 -6.45
CA TRP A 68 -4.93 8.37 -5.97
C TRP A 68 -5.06 8.13 -4.47
N ILE A 69 -5.18 9.19 -3.69
CA ILE A 69 -5.33 9.09 -2.24
C ILE A 69 -6.65 8.38 -1.92
N GLY A 70 -7.74 8.76 -2.60
CA GLY A 70 -9.02 8.10 -2.45
C GLY A 70 -8.97 6.62 -2.84
N ALA A 71 -8.29 6.28 -3.93
CA ALA A 71 -8.12 4.89 -4.35
C ALA A 71 -7.35 4.08 -3.31
N ALA A 72 -6.31 4.65 -2.71
CA ALA A 72 -5.54 3.99 -1.66
C ALA A 72 -6.39 3.73 -0.41
N LEU A 73 -7.16 4.71 0.02
CA LEU A 73 -8.05 4.56 1.18
C LEU A 73 -9.15 3.54 0.91
N ASP A 74 -9.72 3.56 -0.30
CA ASP A 74 -10.76 2.59 -0.70
C ASP A 74 -10.19 1.16 -0.77
N ALA A 75 -8.91 1.02 -1.08
CA ALA A 75 -8.23 -0.28 -1.06
C ALA A 75 -7.94 -0.78 0.38
N GLY A 76 -8.24 0.01 1.38
CA GLY A 76 -8.05 -0.36 2.78
C GLY A 76 -6.69 0.02 3.35
N ALA A 77 -6.00 0.99 2.75
CA ALA A 77 -4.70 1.43 3.26
C ALA A 77 -4.81 1.98 4.67
N ALA A 78 -3.95 1.51 5.57
CA ALA A 78 -3.80 2.05 6.91
C ALA A 78 -3.00 3.36 6.90
N ALA A 79 -2.14 3.52 5.88
CA ALA A 79 -1.36 4.74 5.69
C ALA A 79 -1.10 4.95 4.20
N VAL A 80 -1.01 6.20 3.80
CA VAL A 80 -0.70 6.58 2.42
C VAL A 80 0.53 7.47 2.43
N ILE A 81 1.53 7.11 1.62
CA ILE A 81 2.74 7.91 1.44
C ILE A 81 2.55 8.72 0.16
N VAL A 82 2.70 10.03 0.26
CA VAL A 82 2.54 10.93 -0.87
C VAL A 82 3.85 11.67 -1.15
N PRO A 83 4.18 11.91 -2.42
CA PRO A 83 5.31 12.76 -2.74
C PRO A 83 4.97 14.22 -2.47
N SER A 84 5.99 15.04 -2.21
CA SER A 84 5.83 16.49 -2.08
C SER A 84 6.67 17.20 -3.12
N ILE A 85 6.40 18.49 -3.29
CA ILE A 85 7.17 19.32 -4.22
C ILE A 85 8.64 19.38 -3.83
N THR A 86 8.92 19.31 -2.52
CA THR A 86 10.27 19.42 -1.98
C THR A 86 10.90 18.07 -1.67
N GLY A 87 10.20 16.98 -1.96
CA GLY A 87 10.68 15.64 -1.67
C GLY A 87 9.56 14.70 -1.25
N VAL A 88 9.92 13.63 -0.58
CA VAL A 88 8.96 12.67 -0.05
C VAL A 88 8.34 13.24 1.22
N SER A 89 7.03 13.30 1.25
CA SER A 89 6.33 13.78 2.43
C SER A 89 6.09 12.66 3.43
N ASP A 90 5.59 13.04 4.58
CA ASP A 90 5.20 12.11 5.62
C ASP A 90 4.03 11.23 5.17
N ALA A 91 3.87 10.10 5.83
CA ALA A 91 2.73 9.23 5.62
C ALA A 91 1.45 9.89 6.11
N VAL A 92 0.39 9.74 5.32
CA VAL A 92 -0.94 10.24 5.66
C VAL A 92 -1.75 9.07 6.18
N ARG A 93 -2.29 9.23 7.38
CA ARG A 93 -3.10 8.19 7.98
C ARG A 93 -4.51 8.18 7.42
N ALA A 94 -5.00 7.00 7.22
CA ALA A 94 -6.38 6.78 6.83
C ALA A 94 -7.33 7.05 8.00
#